data_7a41a65e99c78cb7998ed103851df96c
#
_entry.id   7a41a65e99c78cb7998ed103851df96c
#
_cell.length_a   1.000
_cell.length_b   1.000
_cell.length_c   1.000
_cell.angle_alpha   90.00
_cell.angle_beta   90.00
_cell.angle_gamma   90.00
#
_symmetry.space_group_name_H-M   'P 1'
#
loop_
_entity.id
_entity.type
_entity.pdbx_description
1 polymer ?
#
loop_
_entity_poly.entity_id
_entity_poly.type
_entity_poly.pdbx_seq_one_letter_code
_entity_poly.pdbx_strand_id
1 'polypeptide(L)'
;MEYIKYNWIDCTAGAYVSSTHHYIPCNSHQCTSLTSLACYNCFDEPGPGCHNNSCGLFPENPVIKNTLLAQALVDTVGLSVTDGYAMTGEVGVVPNFVLSCSDTSLLRGLPDDVSGLAGLGRFNYSLPSQVSKVYGSPQVFALCLPSCPNTIASGVAFFNTLGPYYFTSGVDLSSHLIYTPLIINPIGFTLITYYNHPSAEYFIGLTSIKINDKQVDINPSLLTIDSDGFGGTRLSTITPYTTLHTSIYRPFIELFINESRTLNLSISTNPVSPFEVCFNASDVHETWFGPEVPIIDLVMHSEDVFWKVYGSNSMVKVEGEIGEILWCLGFVDGGDEARTSVVIGGKQMEDNLLQFDLVNERLGFSSVLAHQTFCVEFNFTDGYM
;
A
#
# COMPACT_ATOMS: atom_id res chain seq x y z
N MET A 1 -1.67 2.07 1.01
CA MET A 1 -3.06 2.03 1.52
C MET A 1 -3.40 3.41 2.02
N GLU A 2 -3.46 4.27 1.06
CA GLU A 2 -3.77 5.67 1.26
C GLU A 2 -5.27 5.83 1.54
N TYR A 3 -5.63 7.03 1.89
CA TYR A 3 -6.97 7.51 2.14
C TYR A 3 -7.84 7.50 0.86
N ILE A 4 -7.95 6.34 0.19
CA ILE A 4 -8.85 6.18 -0.95
C ILE A 4 -10.18 5.71 -0.40
N LYS A 5 -11.13 6.67 -0.29
CA LYS A 5 -12.45 6.42 0.27
C LYS A 5 -13.30 5.52 -0.62
N TYR A 6 -13.17 5.66 -1.94
CA TYR A 6 -13.94 4.92 -2.92
C TYR A 6 -13.01 4.23 -3.92
N ASN A 7 -13.37 3.01 -4.32
CA ASN A 7 -12.80 2.43 -5.52
C ASN A 7 -13.21 3.29 -6.72
N TRP A 8 -12.31 3.49 -7.67
CA TRP A 8 -12.66 4.22 -8.87
C TRP A 8 -11.94 3.68 -10.10
N ILE A 9 -12.58 3.88 -11.26
CA ILE A 9 -12.06 3.48 -12.56
C ILE A 9 -12.33 4.60 -13.57
N ASP A 10 -11.48 4.72 -14.59
CA ASP A 10 -11.74 5.58 -15.74
C ASP A 10 -12.85 4.96 -16.63
N CYS A 11 -13.93 5.71 -16.80
CA CYS A 11 -15.04 5.30 -17.64
C CYS A 11 -15.13 6.09 -18.96
N THR A 12 -14.31 7.13 -19.14
CA THR A 12 -14.44 8.07 -20.25
C THR A 12 -13.70 7.62 -21.50
N ALA A 13 -12.66 6.81 -21.35
CA ALA A 13 -11.86 6.32 -22.48
C ALA A 13 -12.50 5.20 -23.30
N GLY A 14 -13.76 4.85 -23.01
CA GLY A 14 -14.48 3.77 -23.71
C GLY A 14 -13.97 2.35 -23.39
N ALA A 15 -13.03 2.23 -22.46
CA ALA A 15 -12.49 0.95 -22.01
C ALA A 15 -13.41 0.25 -20.98
N TYR A 16 -14.25 1.01 -20.28
CA TYR A 16 -15.19 0.45 -19.34
C TYR A 16 -16.48 0.02 -20.05
N VAL A 17 -16.66 -1.30 -20.18
CA VAL A 17 -17.86 -1.90 -20.78
C VAL A 17 -18.45 -2.91 -19.78
N SER A 18 -19.66 -2.66 -19.32
CA SER A 18 -20.37 -3.57 -18.44
C SER A 18 -21.86 -3.61 -18.78
N SER A 19 -22.43 -4.82 -18.74
CA SER A 19 -23.87 -5.05 -18.90
C SER A 19 -24.66 -5.01 -17.60
N THR A 20 -23.96 -4.96 -16.45
CA THR A 20 -24.56 -5.02 -15.11
C THR A 20 -24.50 -3.69 -14.36
N HIS A 21 -23.79 -2.70 -14.92
CA HIS A 21 -23.67 -1.40 -14.29
C HIS A 21 -25.00 -0.64 -14.25
N HIS A 22 -25.21 0.12 -13.19
CA HIS A 22 -26.29 1.10 -13.09
C HIS A 22 -25.84 2.28 -12.21
N TYR A 23 -26.44 3.45 -12.45
CA TYR A 23 -26.15 4.64 -11.67
C TYR A 23 -26.95 4.68 -10.37
N ILE A 24 -26.44 5.39 -9.38
CA ILE A 24 -27.12 5.68 -8.12
C ILE A 24 -27.82 7.03 -8.27
N PRO A 25 -29.17 7.13 -8.12
CA PRO A 25 -29.86 8.41 -8.20
C PRO A 25 -29.40 9.38 -7.10
N CYS A 26 -29.25 10.66 -7.45
CA CYS A 26 -28.99 11.70 -6.46
C CYS A 26 -30.11 11.77 -5.42
N ASN A 27 -29.79 12.07 -4.19
CA ASN A 27 -30.70 12.14 -3.04
C ASN A 27 -31.41 10.82 -2.69
N SER A 28 -31.01 9.69 -3.30
CA SER A 28 -31.48 8.38 -2.86
C SER A 28 -30.90 8.00 -1.49
N HIS A 29 -31.55 7.07 -0.80
CA HIS A 29 -31.01 6.52 0.47
C HIS A 29 -29.60 5.95 0.28
N GLN A 30 -29.35 5.29 -0.85
CA GLN A 30 -28.02 4.76 -1.18
C GLN A 30 -26.99 5.89 -1.35
N CYS A 31 -27.34 6.97 -2.05
CA CYS A 31 -26.45 8.12 -2.20
C CYS A 31 -26.14 8.80 -0.86
N THR A 32 -27.15 8.92 -0.01
CA THR A 32 -26.96 9.46 1.36
C THR A 32 -26.01 8.58 2.19
N SER A 33 -26.12 7.25 2.06
CA SER A 33 -25.25 6.31 2.78
C SER A 33 -23.78 6.38 2.32
N LEU A 34 -23.54 6.83 1.09
CA LEU A 34 -22.20 7.13 0.57
C LEU A 34 -21.59 8.41 1.14
N THR A 35 -22.34 9.16 1.93
CA THR A 35 -21.93 10.51 2.39
C THR A 35 -21.55 11.42 1.23
N SER A 36 -22.30 11.33 0.13
CA SER A 36 -22.13 12.19 -1.05
C SER A 36 -22.37 13.65 -0.70
N LEU A 37 -21.51 14.53 -1.21
CA LEU A 37 -21.60 15.98 -0.98
C LEU A 37 -22.27 16.72 -2.14
N ALA A 38 -22.50 16.07 -3.29
CA ALA A 38 -23.01 16.70 -4.49
C ALA A 38 -23.76 15.72 -5.40
N CYS A 39 -24.66 16.26 -6.20
CA CYS A 39 -25.19 15.54 -7.35
C CYS A 39 -24.28 15.72 -8.57
N TYR A 40 -24.12 14.68 -9.33
CA TYR A 40 -23.38 14.69 -10.59
C TYR A 40 -24.35 14.87 -11.77
N ASN A 41 -23.98 15.72 -12.72
CA ASN A 41 -24.68 15.91 -13.95
C ASN A 41 -23.70 15.86 -15.13
N CYS A 42 -24.10 15.17 -16.18
CA CYS A 42 -23.37 15.08 -17.43
C CYS A 42 -24.29 15.43 -18.57
N PHE A 43 -23.78 16.13 -19.58
CA PHE A 43 -24.56 16.65 -20.70
C PHE A 43 -24.27 15.97 -22.04
N ASP A 44 -23.38 14.94 -22.00
CA ASP A 44 -23.07 14.10 -23.15
C ASP A 44 -24.04 12.92 -23.29
N GLU A 45 -23.78 12.02 -24.23
CA GLU A 45 -24.57 10.81 -24.43
C GLU A 45 -24.62 9.96 -23.15
N PRO A 46 -25.77 9.44 -22.73
CA PRO A 46 -25.91 8.61 -21.55
C PRO A 46 -25.06 7.34 -21.64
N GLY A 47 -24.28 7.09 -20.58
CA GLY A 47 -23.40 5.92 -20.49
C GLY A 47 -22.73 5.85 -19.14
N PRO A 48 -21.81 4.89 -18.94
CA PRO A 48 -20.98 4.85 -17.75
C PRO A 48 -20.23 6.17 -17.59
N GLY A 49 -20.31 6.78 -16.40
CA GLY A 49 -19.72 8.09 -16.13
C GLY A 49 -20.52 9.29 -16.63
N CYS A 50 -21.63 9.09 -17.37
CA CYS A 50 -22.45 10.17 -17.88
C CYS A 50 -23.93 9.90 -17.68
N HIS A 51 -24.49 10.29 -16.53
CA HIS A 51 -25.91 10.26 -16.27
C HIS A 51 -26.33 11.45 -15.40
N ASN A 52 -27.38 12.15 -15.82
CA ASN A 52 -27.90 13.30 -15.09
C ASN A 52 -28.58 12.93 -13.79
N ASN A 53 -28.53 13.84 -12.81
CA ASN A 53 -29.14 13.68 -11.50
C ASN A 53 -28.72 12.38 -10.79
N SER A 54 -27.45 12.03 -10.93
CA SER A 54 -26.83 10.89 -10.26
C SER A 54 -26.05 11.30 -9.01
N CYS A 55 -25.75 10.33 -8.15
CA CYS A 55 -24.93 10.52 -6.95
C CYS A 55 -23.50 10.88 -7.36
N GLY A 56 -22.97 11.97 -6.82
CA GLY A 56 -21.61 12.41 -7.07
C GLY A 56 -20.67 11.96 -5.95
N LEU A 57 -19.52 11.42 -6.31
CA LEU A 57 -18.43 11.08 -5.42
C LEU A 57 -17.19 11.88 -5.80
N PHE A 58 -16.25 11.92 -4.87
CA PHE A 58 -14.96 12.57 -5.07
C PHE A 58 -13.87 11.50 -4.95
N PRO A 59 -13.60 10.74 -6.03
CA PRO A 59 -12.45 9.86 -6.08
C PRO A 59 -11.15 10.66 -6.03
N GLU A 60 -10.13 10.09 -5.43
CA GLU A 60 -8.86 10.76 -5.18
C GLU A 60 -7.72 10.02 -5.88
N ASN A 61 -6.83 10.78 -6.50
CA ASN A 61 -5.50 10.33 -6.87
C ASN A 61 -4.49 10.90 -5.87
N PRO A 62 -3.97 10.10 -4.96
CA PRO A 62 -3.05 10.57 -3.91
C PRO A 62 -1.64 10.87 -4.44
N VAL A 63 -1.25 10.36 -5.62
CA VAL A 63 0.06 10.62 -6.24
C VAL A 63 0.20 12.10 -6.61
N ILE A 64 -0.79 12.63 -7.30
CA ILE A 64 -0.81 14.05 -7.72
C ILE A 64 -1.65 14.93 -6.79
N LYS A 65 -2.17 14.35 -5.69
CA LYS A 65 -3.05 15.02 -4.73
C LYS A 65 -4.22 15.73 -5.41
N ASN A 66 -4.90 15.03 -6.31
CA ASN A 66 -6.02 15.54 -7.07
C ASN A 66 -7.30 14.74 -6.82
N THR A 67 -8.42 15.42 -6.96
CA THR A 67 -9.77 14.84 -6.89
C THR A 67 -10.69 15.59 -7.83
N LEU A 68 -11.75 14.95 -8.25
CA LEU A 68 -12.79 15.54 -9.08
C LEU A 68 -14.16 15.01 -8.68
N LEU A 69 -15.21 15.70 -9.09
CA LEU A 69 -16.56 15.18 -8.93
C LEU A 69 -16.83 14.15 -10.04
N ALA A 70 -17.15 12.94 -9.66
CA ALA A 70 -17.40 11.81 -10.55
C ALA A 70 -18.68 11.08 -10.20
N GLN A 71 -19.23 10.33 -11.16
CA GLN A 71 -20.46 9.59 -10.97
C GLN A 71 -20.26 8.35 -10.09
N ALA A 72 -21.16 8.14 -9.13
CA ALA A 72 -21.26 6.87 -8.42
C ALA A 72 -21.96 5.82 -9.29
N LEU A 73 -21.32 4.67 -9.41
CA LEU A 73 -21.88 3.48 -10.08
C LEU A 73 -22.02 2.32 -9.11
N VAL A 74 -22.90 1.42 -9.49
CA VAL A 74 -23.00 0.06 -8.94
C VAL A 74 -22.79 -0.92 -10.09
N ASP A 75 -21.97 -1.92 -9.85
CA ASP A 75 -21.70 -2.98 -10.83
C ASP A 75 -21.51 -4.34 -10.17
N THR A 76 -21.27 -5.36 -10.95
CA THR A 76 -20.90 -6.69 -10.50
C THR A 76 -19.42 -6.93 -10.76
N VAL A 77 -18.65 -7.22 -9.70
CA VAL A 77 -17.21 -7.49 -9.79
C VAL A 77 -16.96 -8.98 -9.64
N GLY A 78 -16.17 -9.56 -10.54
CA GLY A 78 -15.67 -10.92 -10.46
C GLY A 78 -14.26 -10.94 -9.86
N LEU A 79 -14.01 -11.83 -8.90
CA LEU A 79 -12.70 -12.08 -8.32
C LEU A 79 -12.39 -13.58 -8.45
N SER A 80 -11.16 -13.89 -8.86
CA SER A 80 -10.72 -15.29 -8.91
C SER A 80 -10.71 -15.92 -7.53
N VAL A 81 -11.18 -17.16 -7.42
CA VAL A 81 -11.18 -17.92 -6.17
C VAL A 81 -9.89 -18.73 -6.06
N THR A 82 -9.36 -18.83 -4.85
CA THR A 82 -8.18 -19.64 -4.54
C THR A 82 -8.46 -20.57 -3.34
N ASP A 83 -7.81 -21.72 -3.32
CA ASP A 83 -7.75 -22.64 -2.18
C ASP A 83 -6.54 -22.37 -1.25
N GLY A 84 -5.79 -21.31 -1.56
CA GLY A 84 -4.55 -20.94 -0.87
C GLY A 84 -3.27 -21.44 -1.53
N TYR A 85 -3.36 -22.44 -2.44
CA TYR A 85 -2.23 -22.94 -3.24
C TYR A 85 -2.21 -22.36 -4.64
N ALA A 86 -3.39 -22.27 -5.26
CA ALA A 86 -3.56 -21.86 -6.65
C ALA A 86 -4.94 -21.25 -6.86
N MET A 87 -5.19 -20.74 -8.04
CA MET A 87 -6.54 -20.39 -8.49
C MET A 87 -7.35 -21.67 -8.75
N THR A 88 -8.63 -21.66 -8.37
CA THR A 88 -9.51 -22.84 -8.55
C THR A 88 -10.21 -22.86 -9.91
N GLY A 89 -10.01 -21.83 -10.75
CA GLY A 89 -10.77 -21.61 -11.98
C GLY A 89 -12.18 -21.05 -11.75
N GLU A 90 -12.62 -20.96 -10.50
CA GLU A 90 -13.91 -20.36 -10.14
C GLU A 90 -13.80 -18.85 -10.05
N VAL A 91 -14.93 -18.17 -10.29
CA VAL A 91 -15.05 -16.71 -10.12
C VAL A 91 -16.06 -16.44 -9.02
N GLY A 92 -15.55 -15.85 -7.94
CA GLY A 92 -16.39 -15.29 -6.88
C GLY A 92 -17.03 -13.99 -7.36
N VAL A 93 -18.34 -13.83 -7.16
CA VAL A 93 -19.10 -12.71 -7.66
C VAL A 93 -19.49 -11.76 -6.53
N VAL A 94 -19.17 -10.50 -6.68
CA VAL A 94 -19.52 -9.41 -5.74
C VAL A 94 -20.56 -8.52 -6.43
N PRO A 95 -21.87 -8.79 -6.27
CA PRO A 95 -22.92 -7.99 -6.83
C PRO A 95 -23.09 -6.67 -6.07
N ASN A 96 -23.68 -5.68 -6.72
CA ASN A 96 -23.93 -4.35 -6.14
C ASN A 96 -22.65 -3.66 -5.60
N PHE A 97 -21.52 -3.91 -6.24
CA PHE A 97 -20.26 -3.28 -5.90
C PHE A 97 -20.28 -1.80 -6.25
N VAL A 98 -20.08 -0.95 -5.26
CA VAL A 98 -20.06 0.51 -5.42
C VAL A 98 -18.67 0.98 -5.81
N LEU A 99 -18.60 1.76 -6.88
CA LEU A 99 -17.37 2.42 -7.34
C LEU A 99 -17.69 3.81 -7.89
N SER A 100 -16.66 4.59 -8.13
CA SER A 100 -16.77 5.89 -8.80
C SER A 100 -16.25 5.77 -10.23
N CYS A 101 -17.03 6.29 -11.16
CA CYS A 101 -16.70 6.36 -12.58
C CYS A 101 -16.06 7.71 -12.87
N SER A 102 -14.75 7.72 -12.96
CA SER A 102 -13.93 8.91 -13.13
C SER A 102 -13.57 9.17 -14.59
N ASP A 103 -12.80 10.20 -14.85
CA ASP A 103 -12.24 10.46 -16.17
C ASP A 103 -10.70 10.28 -16.17
N THR A 104 -10.13 10.20 -17.39
CA THR A 104 -8.72 9.96 -17.66
C THR A 104 -7.79 10.96 -16.95
N SER A 105 -8.25 12.18 -16.63
CA SER A 105 -7.40 13.18 -15.98
C SER A 105 -6.96 12.76 -14.57
N LEU A 106 -7.75 11.89 -13.92
CA LEU A 106 -7.43 11.36 -12.60
C LEU A 106 -6.36 10.26 -12.66
N LEU A 107 -6.06 9.69 -13.83
CA LEU A 107 -4.98 8.70 -14.01
C LEU A 107 -3.59 9.32 -14.04
N ARG A 108 -3.48 10.64 -14.15
CA ARG A 108 -2.18 11.32 -14.27
C ARG A 108 -1.23 10.92 -13.14
N GLY A 109 0.01 10.57 -13.49
CA GLY A 109 1.05 10.18 -12.54
C GLY A 109 0.95 8.73 -12.04
N LEU A 110 -0.08 7.99 -12.42
CA LEU A 110 -0.15 6.54 -12.28
C LEU A 110 0.56 5.86 -13.47
N PRO A 111 0.98 4.60 -13.36
CA PRO A 111 1.50 3.84 -14.49
C PRO A 111 0.52 3.76 -15.67
N ASP A 112 1.03 3.66 -16.89
CA ASP A 112 0.22 3.75 -18.12
C ASP A 112 -0.80 2.61 -18.30
N ASP A 113 -0.59 1.47 -17.65
CA ASP A 113 -1.48 0.30 -17.66
C ASP A 113 -2.55 0.31 -16.56
N VAL A 114 -2.55 1.34 -15.71
CA VAL A 114 -3.53 1.50 -14.63
C VAL A 114 -4.77 2.24 -15.12
N SER A 115 -5.96 1.65 -14.91
CA SER A 115 -7.26 2.23 -15.27
C SER A 115 -8.05 2.78 -14.08
N GLY A 116 -7.51 2.68 -12.86
CA GLY A 116 -8.20 3.13 -11.65
C GLY A 116 -7.45 2.75 -10.37
N LEU A 117 -8.07 2.99 -9.23
CA LEU A 117 -7.50 2.64 -7.92
C LEU A 117 -8.50 1.87 -7.06
N ALA A 118 -8.02 0.79 -6.44
CA ALA A 118 -8.76 0.04 -5.43
C ALA A 118 -8.56 0.65 -4.04
N GLY A 119 -9.63 1.06 -3.40
CA GLY A 119 -9.60 1.52 -2.02
C GLY A 119 -9.50 0.33 -1.06
N LEU A 120 -8.41 0.23 -0.32
CA LEU A 120 -8.16 -0.82 0.67
C LEU A 120 -8.36 -0.35 2.11
N GLY A 121 -8.74 0.90 2.33
CA GLY A 121 -8.92 1.50 3.66
C GLY A 121 -10.08 0.91 4.46
N ARG A 122 -10.28 1.43 5.69
CA ARG A 122 -11.32 0.97 6.65
C ARG A 122 -12.74 1.46 6.33
N PHE A 123 -12.97 2.02 5.14
CA PHE A 123 -14.30 2.51 4.76
C PHE A 123 -15.24 1.38 4.34
N ASN A 124 -16.54 1.57 4.57
CA ASN A 124 -17.59 0.60 4.22
C ASN A 124 -17.68 0.28 2.73
N TYR A 125 -17.13 1.14 1.87
CA TYR A 125 -17.13 1.01 0.42
C TYR A 125 -15.74 0.70 -0.15
N SER A 126 -14.76 0.38 0.69
CA SER A 126 -13.49 -0.18 0.25
C SER A 126 -13.68 -1.58 -0.35
N LEU A 127 -12.76 -2.01 -1.18
CA LEU A 127 -12.82 -3.35 -1.78
C LEU A 127 -12.94 -4.46 -0.73
N PRO A 128 -12.09 -4.53 0.32
CA PRO A 128 -12.21 -5.57 1.36
C PRO A 128 -13.57 -5.54 2.07
N SER A 129 -14.10 -4.35 2.37
CA SER A 129 -15.38 -4.22 3.08
C SER A 129 -16.55 -4.70 2.25
N GLN A 130 -16.57 -4.38 0.96
CA GLN A 130 -17.66 -4.79 0.08
C GLN A 130 -17.64 -6.31 -0.17
N VAL A 131 -16.46 -6.89 -0.37
CA VAL A 131 -16.27 -8.33 -0.54
C VAL A 131 -16.71 -9.08 0.74
N SER A 132 -16.21 -8.67 1.89
CA SER A 132 -16.56 -9.26 3.20
C SER A 132 -18.07 -9.24 3.46
N LYS A 133 -18.74 -8.13 3.15
CA LYS A 133 -20.18 -7.97 3.32
C LYS A 133 -20.99 -8.96 2.46
N VAL A 134 -20.58 -9.19 1.21
CA VAL A 134 -21.29 -10.11 0.30
C VAL A 134 -21.17 -11.55 0.77
N TYR A 135 -20.01 -11.95 1.23
CA TYR A 135 -19.76 -13.33 1.65
C TYR A 135 -20.06 -13.60 3.13
N GLY A 136 -20.47 -12.57 3.90
CA GLY A 136 -20.71 -12.71 5.34
C GLY A 136 -19.47 -13.17 6.12
N SER A 137 -18.29 -12.83 5.64
CA SER A 137 -17.01 -13.32 6.14
C SER A 137 -16.28 -12.24 6.96
N PRO A 138 -15.28 -12.61 7.76
CA PRO A 138 -14.47 -11.65 8.48
C PRO A 138 -13.80 -10.64 7.53
N GLN A 139 -13.74 -9.38 7.95
CA GLN A 139 -13.05 -8.34 7.19
C GLN A 139 -11.53 -8.50 7.35
N VAL A 140 -10.97 -9.38 6.55
CA VAL A 140 -9.54 -9.69 6.49
C VAL A 140 -9.10 -9.66 5.05
N PHE A 141 -7.93 -9.11 4.81
CA PHE A 141 -7.26 -9.21 3.51
C PHE A 141 -5.74 -9.29 3.71
N ALA A 142 -5.05 -9.85 2.73
CA ALA A 142 -3.59 -9.88 2.75
C ALA A 142 -3.03 -9.43 1.41
N LEU A 143 -1.84 -8.83 1.46
CA LEU A 143 -1.08 -8.34 0.30
C LEU A 143 0.31 -8.97 0.32
N CYS A 144 0.79 -9.38 -0.86
CA CYS A 144 2.17 -9.72 -1.10
C CYS A 144 2.62 -8.98 -2.37
N LEU A 145 3.38 -7.89 -2.20
CA LEU A 145 3.82 -7.03 -3.29
C LEU A 145 5.10 -7.59 -3.91
N PRO A 146 5.23 -7.61 -5.25
CA PRO A 146 6.40 -8.17 -5.90
C PRO A 146 7.58 -7.19 -5.87
N SER A 147 8.81 -7.69 -5.70
CA SER A 147 10.06 -6.92 -5.82
C SER A 147 10.60 -6.85 -7.25
N CYS A 148 10.01 -7.60 -8.18
CA CYS A 148 10.53 -7.74 -9.53
C CYS A 148 10.21 -6.50 -10.39
N PRO A 149 11.22 -5.86 -11.01
CA PRO A 149 11.01 -4.68 -11.85
C PRO A 149 10.41 -4.99 -13.23
N ASN A 150 10.19 -6.26 -13.56
CA ASN A 150 9.62 -6.64 -14.85
C ASN A 150 8.09 -6.54 -14.84
N THR A 151 7.54 -5.88 -15.84
CA THR A 151 6.10 -5.60 -16.04
C THR A 151 5.18 -6.84 -16.11
N ILE A 152 5.73 -8.05 -16.09
CA ILE A 152 4.98 -9.32 -16.15
C ILE A 152 4.80 -9.94 -14.77
N ALA A 153 5.56 -9.49 -13.75
CA ALA A 153 5.52 -10.06 -12.42
C ALA A 153 4.36 -9.46 -11.61
N SER A 154 3.38 -10.28 -11.26
CA SER A 154 2.24 -9.89 -10.44
C SER A 154 2.46 -10.33 -9.00
N GLY A 155 2.16 -9.44 -8.04
CA GLY A 155 1.92 -9.83 -6.65
C GLY A 155 0.51 -10.36 -6.47
N VAL A 156 0.15 -10.67 -5.24
CA VAL A 156 -1.16 -11.23 -4.92
C VAL A 156 -1.85 -10.44 -3.81
N ALA A 157 -3.17 -10.31 -3.94
CA ALA A 157 -4.05 -9.80 -2.90
C ALA A 157 -5.12 -10.85 -2.58
N PHE A 158 -5.20 -11.25 -1.31
CA PHE A 158 -6.20 -12.19 -0.81
C PHE A 158 -7.28 -11.42 -0.05
N PHE A 159 -8.52 -11.82 -0.21
CA PHE A 159 -9.66 -11.26 0.50
C PHE A 159 -10.44 -12.36 1.22
N ASN A 160 -11.02 -12.05 2.38
CA ASN A 160 -11.87 -12.93 3.17
C ASN A 160 -11.19 -14.20 3.72
N THR A 161 -9.88 -14.22 3.85
CA THR A 161 -9.16 -15.38 4.37
C THR A 161 -8.08 -14.98 5.35
N LEU A 162 -7.89 -15.82 6.37
CA LEU A 162 -6.76 -15.80 7.30
C LEU A 162 -5.63 -16.73 6.87
N GLY A 163 -5.74 -17.31 5.70
CA GLY A 163 -4.86 -18.36 5.15
C GLY A 163 -5.64 -19.66 4.98
N PRO A 164 -4.97 -20.74 4.57
CA PRO A 164 -3.53 -20.81 4.33
C PRO A 164 -3.07 -19.96 3.13
N TYR A 165 -1.81 -19.52 3.16
CA TYR A 165 -1.17 -18.81 2.04
C TYR A 165 0.07 -19.57 1.60
N TYR A 166 -0.06 -20.35 0.53
CA TYR A 166 1.03 -21.11 -0.02
C TYR A 166 1.62 -20.42 -1.25
N PHE A 167 2.93 -20.48 -1.33
CA PHE A 167 3.72 -20.10 -2.48
C PHE A 167 4.47 -21.35 -2.96
N THR A 168 5.36 -21.24 -3.93
CA THR A 168 6.06 -22.41 -4.50
C THR A 168 6.81 -23.28 -3.48
N SER A 169 7.17 -22.72 -2.35
CA SER A 169 7.87 -23.44 -1.27
C SER A 169 7.00 -24.50 -0.57
N GLY A 170 5.68 -24.50 -0.75
CA GLY A 170 4.75 -25.37 -0.02
C GLY A 170 4.66 -25.07 1.49
N VAL A 171 5.19 -23.93 1.93
CA VAL A 171 5.11 -23.47 3.32
C VAL A 171 3.90 -22.56 3.46
N ASP A 172 3.04 -22.84 4.43
CA ASP A 172 1.94 -21.94 4.79
C ASP A 172 2.47 -20.74 5.54
N LEU A 173 2.53 -19.61 4.84
CA LEU A 173 3.03 -18.36 5.40
C LEU A 173 2.11 -17.77 6.48
N SER A 174 0.84 -18.18 6.55
CA SER A 174 -0.06 -17.72 7.62
C SER A 174 0.42 -18.13 9.01
N SER A 175 1.10 -19.27 9.11
CA SER A 175 1.67 -19.78 10.36
C SER A 175 2.94 -19.06 10.82
N HIS A 176 3.53 -18.23 9.96
CA HIS A 176 4.77 -17.48 10.21
C HIS A 176 4.54 -15.98 10.40
N LEU A 177 3.29 -15.54 10.44
CA LEU A 177 2.95 -14.13 10.66
C LEU A 177 3.27 -13.70 12.09
N ILE A 178 4.00 -12.61 12.20
CA ILE A 178 4.21 -11.87 13.44
C ILE A 178 3.17 -10.75 13.49
N TYR A 179 2.51 -10.55 14.62
CA TYR A 179 1.41 -9.60 14.73
C TYR A 179 1.76 -8.37 15.55
N THR A 180 1.31 -7.21 15.06
CA THR A 180 1.31 -5.94 15.80
C THR A 180 -0.09 -5.31 15.78
N PRO A 181 -0.53 -4.61 16.83
CA PRO A 181 -1.81 -3.90 16.82
C PRO A 181 -1.89 -2.86 15.69
N LEU A 182 -3.05 -2.76 15.07
CA LEU A 182 -3.41 -1.64 14.22
C LEU A 182 -3.94 -0.51 15.08
N ILE A 183 -3.41 0.69 14.88
CA ILE A 183 -3.79 1.90 15.59
C ILE A 183 -4.73 2.73 14.72
N ILE A 184 -5.71 3.37 15.35
CA ILE A 184 -6.60 4.31 14.67
C ILE A 184 -6.12 5.74 14.95
N ASN A 185 -5.75 6.46 13.91
CA ASN A 185 -5.54 7.90 14.04
C ASN A 185 -6.91 8.58 14.23
N PRO A 186 -7.13 9.31 15.33
CA PRO A 186 -8.45 9.90 15.63
C PRO A 186 -8.88 10.93 14.59
N ILE A 187 -7.96 11.51 13.86
CA ILE A 187 -8.21 12.55 12.86
C ILE A 187 -7.89 12.02 11.46
N GLY A 188 -8.94 11.75 10.68
CA GLY A 188 -8.83 11.44 9.26
C GLY A 188 -8.58 12.70 8.43
N PHE A 189 -7.98 12.50 7.27
CA PHE A 189 -7.71 13.56 6.31
C PHE A 189 -8.19 13.14 4.90
N THR A 190 -8.87 14.02 4.17
CA THR A 190 -9.11 13.89 2.73
C THR A 190 -8.63 15.14 2.01
N LEU A 191 -8.48 15.08 0.70
CA LEU A 191 -8.12 16.25 -0.12
C LEU A 191 -9.18 17.37 -0.08
N ILE A 192 -10.44 17.05 0.26
CA ILE A 192 -11.57 17.98 0.19
C ILE A 192 -11.97 18.51 1.56
N THR A 193 -11.86 17.68 2.59
CA THR A 193 -12.40 18.03 3.91
C THR A 193 -11.51 17.51 5.04
N TYR A 194 -11.33 18.35 6.06
CA TYR A 194 -10.89 17.86 7.37
C TYR A 194 -12.10 17.24 8.06
N TYR A 195 -12.03 15.95 8.34
CA TYR A 195 -13.06 15.29 9.13
C TYR A 195 -12.59 15.10 10.55
N ASN A 196 -13.44 15.45 11.52
CA ASN A 196 -13.33 14.98 12.91
C ASN A 196 -13.77 13.51 12.99
N HIS A 197 -13.36 12.69 12.04
CA HIS A 197 -13.62 11.26 12.00
C HIS A 197 -12.30 10.50 12.00
N PRO A 198 -12.26 9.30 12.57
CA PRO A 198 -11.08 8.46 12.56
C PRO A 198 -10.58 8.21 11.13
N SER A 199 -9.27 8.13 10.98
CA SER A 199 -8.64 7.82 9.70
C SER A 199 -8.96 6.38 9.26
N ALA A 200 -9.14 6.21 7.97
CA ALA A 200 -9.26 4.89 7.36
C ALA A 200 -7.91 4.26 6.98
N GLU A 201 -6.83 4.97 7.21
CA GLU A 201 -5.47 4.51 6.97
C GLU A 201 -5.03 3.50 8.05
N TYR A 202 -3.99 2.74 7.74
CA TYR A 202 -3.46 1.72 8.65
C TYR A 202 -2.20 2.22 9.34
N PHE A 203 -2.34 2.51 10.61
CA PHE A 203 -1.23 2.88 11.50
C PHE A 203 -0.83 1.70 12.36
N ILE A 204 0.47 1.64 12.70
CA ILE A 204 1.09 0.64 13.57
C ILE A 204 1.90 1.31 14.66
N GLY A 205 2.13 0.61 15.78
CA GLY A 205 2.86 1.13 16.92
C GLY A 205 4.36 0.89 16.81
N LEU A 206 5.06 1.68 16.00
CA LEU A 206 6.52 1.71 15.99
C LEU A 206 7.02 2.39 17.27
N THR A 207 7.97 1.75 17.97
CA THR A 207 8.57 2.28 19.22
C THR A 207 10.01 2.71 19.06
N SER A 208 10.74 2.07 18.15
CA SER A 208 12.12 2.44 17.81
C SER A 208 12.51 1.90 16.44
N ILE A 209 13.62 2.41 15.90
CA ILE A 209 14.30 1.88 14.71
C ILE A 209 15.71 1.47 15.14
N LYS A 210 16.14 0.28 14.74
CA LYS A 210 17.50 -0.21 14.96
C LYS A 210 18.20 -0.44 13.62
N ILE A 211 19.50 -0.24 13.60
CA ILE A 211 20.39 -0.54 12.46
C ILE A 211 21.52 -1.40 13.00
N ASN A 212 21.63 -2.66 12.55
CA ASN A 212 22.55 -3.66 13.11
C ASN A 212 22.47 -3.69 14.64
N ASP A 213 21.27 -3.84 15.19
CA ASP A 213 20.96 -3.86 16.63
C ASP A 213 21.24 -2.55 17.41
N LYS A 214 21.74 -1.50 16.74
CA LYS A 214 21.98 -0.19 17.35
C LYS A 214 20.75 0.70 17.16
N GLN A 215 20.27 1.26 18.26
CA GLN A 215 19.09 2.11 18.24
C GLN A 215 19.39 3.48 17.62
N VAL A 216 18.51 3.93 16.72
CA VAL A 216 18.50 5.31 16.21
C VAL A 216 17.99 6.25 17.30
N ASP A 217 18.65 7.39 17.49
CA ASP A 217 18.23 8.42 18.45
C ASP A 217 17.00 9.16 17.93
N ILE A 218 15.83 8.78 18.40
CA ILE A 218 14.53 9.32 17.97
C ILE A 218 13.78 9.87 19.18
N ASN A 219 13.23 11.08 19.04
CA ASN A 219 12.28 11.59 20.02
C ASN A 219 11.00 10.71 19.99
N PRO A 220 10.66 9.98 21.07
CA PRO A 220 9.52 9.05 21.07
C PRO A 220 8.17 9.70 20.78
N SER A 221 8.02 11.00 21.02
CA SER A 221 6.76 11.72 20.72
C SER A 221 6.44 11.73 19.23
N LEU A 222 7.45 11.63 18.34
CA LEU A 222 7.23 11.54 16.90
C LEU A 222 6.62 10.20 16.48
N LEU A 223 6.84 9.13 17.25
CA LEU A 223 6.34 7.79 16.95
C LEU A 223 4.93 7.55 17.50
N THR A 224 4.38 8.49 18.27
CA THR A 224 3.01 8.46 18.78
C THR A 224 2.12 9.43 18.01
N ILE A 225 0.84 9.09 17.89
CA ILE A 225 -0.16 9.98 17.28
C ILE A 225 -0.69 10.91 18.35
N ASP A 226 -0.63 12.21 18.12
CA ASP A 226 -1.18 13.22 19.03
C ASP A 226 -2.70 13.44 18.84
N SER A 227 -3.28 14.33 19.63
CA SER A 227 -4.71 14.67 19.58
C SER A 227 -5.15 15.29 18.25
N ASP A 228 -4.24 15.92 17.53
CA ASP A 228 -4.50 16.57 16.25
C ASP A 228 -4.22 15.65 15.06
N GLY A 229 -3.82 14.41 15.35
CA GLY A 229 -3.56 13.36 14.37
C GLY A 229 -2.18 13.45 13.71
N PHE A 230 -1.24 14.17 14.33
CA PHE A 230 0.14 14.21 13.86
C PHE A 230 0.98 13.11 14.52
N GLY A 231 2.08 12.75 13.85
CA GLY A 231 3.00 11.72 14.34
C GLY A 231 2.61 10.30 13.91
N GLY A 232 3.21 9.33 14.60
CA GLY A 232 2.96 7.90 14.37
C GLY A 232 3.57 7.32 13.10
N THR A 233 3.21 6.06 12.85
CA THR A 233 3.72 5.29 11.70
C THR A 233 2.55 4.69 10.93
N ARG A 234 2.48 4.94 9.62
CA ARG A 234 1.46 4.35 8.73
C ARG A 234 2.08 3.59 7.56
N LEU A 235 1.27 2.72 6.95
CA LEU A 235 1.62 2.00 5.73
C LEU A 235 1.02 2.70 4.51
N SER A 236 1.78 2.76 3.42
CA SER A 236 1.32 3.33 2.14
C SER A 236 1.82 2.52 0.97
N THR A 237 0.90 1.98 0.16
CA THR A 237 1.23 1.33 -1.12
C THR A 237 1.43 2.32 -2.27
N ILE A 238 1.11 3.60 -2.05
CA ILE A 238 1.24 4.67 -3.04
C ILE A 238 2.59 5.39 -2.91
N THR A 239 3.07 5.55 -1.66
CA THR A 239 4.39 6.13 -1.41
C THR A 239 5.45 5.09 -1.80
N PRO A 240 6.33 5.35 -2.79
CA PRO A 240 7.24 4.31 -3.28
C PRO A 240 8.31 3.92 -2.25
N TYR A 241 8.81 4.90 -1.50
CA TYR A 241 9.89 4.72 -0.51
C TYR A 241 9.42 5.17 0.87
N THR A 242 10.01 4.61 1.93
CA THR A 242 9.71 5.09 3.29
C THR A 242 10.12 6.53 3.46
N THR A 243 9.19 7.37 3.92
CA THR A 243 9.48 8.75 4.29
C THR A 243 9.58 8.87 5.81
N LEU A 244 10.59 9.58 6.28
CA LEU A 244 10.85 9.83 7.69
C LEU A 244 10.80 11.33 7.94
N HIS A 245 10.14 11.77 9.01
CA HIS A 245 10.25 13.15 9.49
C HIS A 245 11.72 13.54 9.64
N THR A 246 12.12 14.75 9.26
CA THR A 246 13.54 15.19 9.21
C THR A 246 14.30 14.87 10.50
N SER A 247 13.68 15.07 11.67
CA SER A 247 14.31 14.77 12.97
C SER A 247 14.53 13.27 13.24
N ILE A 248 13.87 12.37 12.48
CA ILE A 248 14.13 10.93 12.48
C ILE A 248 15.16 10.58 11.39
N TYR A 249 14.99 11.19 10.23
CA TYR A 249 15.80 10.92 9.05
C TYR A 249 17.27 11.20 9.27
N ARG A 250 17.62 12.33 9.87
CA ARG A 250 19.02 12.74 10.08
C ARG A 250 19.82 11.73 10.95
N PRO A 251 19.40 11.39 12.18
CA PRO A 251 20.11 10.40 12.98
C PRO A 251 20.05 8.99 12.35
N PHE A 252 18.97 8.64 11.63
CA PHE A 252 18.86 7.38 10.91
C PHE A 252 19.94 7.25 9.82
N ILE A 253 20.10 8.25 8.96
CA ILE A 253 21.11 8.28 7.90
C ILE A 253 22.51 8.26 8.48
N GLU A 254 22.78 9.04 9.51
CA GLU A 254 24.09 9.07 10.15
C GLU A 254 24.49 7.69 10.69
N LEU A 255 23.58 7.02 11.39
CA LEU A 255 23.82 5.68 11.90
C LEU A 255 23.99 4.67 10.76
N PHE A 256 23.15 4.72 9.72
CA PHE A 256 23.26 3.81 8.58
C PHE A 256 24.60 3.93 7.86
N ILE A 257 25.05 5.15 7.62
CA ILE A 257 26.37 5.43 7.03
C ILE A 257 27.50 4.88 7.92
N ASN A 258 27.41 5.07 9.24
CA ASN A 258 28.42 4.59 10.16
C ASN A 258 28.50 3.06 10.18
N GLU A 259 27.34 2.37 10.14
CA GLU A 259 27.30 0.91 10.07
C GLU A 259 27.77 0.39 8.71
N SER A 260 27.50 1.08 7.60
CA SER A 260 27.94 0.71 6.26
C SER A 260 29.46 0.70 6.11
N ARG A 261 30.18 1.51 6.89
CA ARG A 261 31.65 1.51 6.91
C ARG A 261 32.23 0.19 7.40
N THR A 262 31.52 -0.56 8.25
CA THR A 262 31.96 -1.87 8.72
C THR A 262 31.98 -2.92 7.61
N LEU A 263 31.19 -2.69 6.55
CA LEU A 263 31.11 -3.51 5.34
C LEU A 263 32.04 -2.99 4.21
N ASN A 264 32.86 -1.98 4.48
CA ASN A 264 33.74 -1.29 3.53
C ASN A 264 32.97 -0.70 2.31
N LEU A 265 31.73 -0.32 2.47
CA LEU A 265 30.93 0.31 1.41
C LEU A 265 31.36 1.77 1.22
N SER A 266 31.65 2.13 -0.04
CA SER A 266 32.04 3.49 -0.42
C SER A 266 30.79 4.26 -0.85
N ILE A 267 30.51 5.38 -0.15
CA ILE A 267 29.39 6.25 -0.48
C ILE A 267 29.69 6.99 -1.78
N SER A 268 28.76 6.96 -2.72
CA SER A 268 28.84 7.75 -3.94
C SER A 268 28.79 9.25 -3.63
N THR A 269 29.64 10.02 -4.30
CA THR A 269 29.63 11.50 -4.19
C THR A 269 28.49 12.14 -4.99
N ASN A 270 27.85 11.39 -5.86
CA ASN A 270 26.77 11.84 -6.74
C ASN A 270 25.53 10.97 -6.51
N PRO A 271 24.77 11.15 -5.41
CA PRO A 271 23.54 10.41 -5.17
C PRO A 271 22.47 10.81 -6.20
N VAL A 272 21.60 9.87 -6.53
CA VAL A 272 20.50 10.09 -7.48
C VAL A 272 19.24 10.48 -6.71
N SER A 273 18.67 11.65 -7.01
CA SER A 273 17.41 12.09 -6.38
C SER A 273 16.30 11.03 -6.55
N PRO A 274 15.48 10.76 -5.52
CA PRO A 274 15.34 11.49 -4.24
C PRO A 274 16.25 10.96 -3.11
N PHE A 275 17.22 10.10 -3.40
CA PHE A 275 18.06 9.44 -2.40
C PHE A 275 19.27 10.29 -2.01
N GLU A 276 19.64 10.29 -0.72
CA GLU A 276 20.83 10.97 -0.23
C GLU A 276 22.04 10.03 -0.03
N VAL A 277 21.80 8.72 0.12
CA VAL A 277 22.86 7.74 0.36
C VAL A 277 22.81 6.67 -0.72
N CYS A 278 23.86 6.60 -1.52
CA CYS A 278 24.03 5.59 -2.56
C CYS A 278 25.44 4.98 -2.46
N PHE A 279 25.57 3.71 -2.79
CA PHE A 279 26.84 2.97 -2.88
C PHE A 279 27.06 2.50 -4.31
N ASN A 280 28.32 2.41 -4.75
CA ASN A 280 28.63 1.79 -6.02
C ASN A 280 28.23 0.31 -6.00
N ALA A 281 27.50 -0.15 -7.00
CA ALA A 281 27.04 -1.54 -7.05
C ALA A 281 28.20 -2.56 -7.08
N SER A 282 29.37 -2.17 -7.61
CA SER A 282 30.58 -3.00 -7.61
C SER A 282 31.15 -3.30 -6.22
N ASP A 283 30.84 -2.45 -5.25
CA ASP A 283 31.35 -2.56 -3.86
C ASP A 283 30.38 -3.35 -2.95
N VAL A 284 29.18 -3.64 -3.46
CA VAL A 284 28.11 -4.26 -2.67
C VAL A 284 27.96 -5.73 -3.11
N HIS A 285 28.14 -6.65 -2.17
CA HIS A 285 27.88 -8.07 -2.40
C HIS A 285 26.37 -8.32 -2.46
N GLU A 286 25.90 -9.09 -3.43
CA GLU A 286 24.50 -9.48 -3.52
C GLU A 286 24.27 -10.84 -2.83
N THR A 287 23.24 -10.89 -1.98
CA THR A 287 22.83 -12.09 -1.24
C THR A 287 21.41 -12.49 -1.62
N TRP A 288 20.91 -13.59 -1.04
CA TRP A 288 19.48 -13.96 -1.16
C TRP A 288 18.53 -12.87 -0.65
N PHE A 289 18.96 -12.12 0.36
CA PHE A 289 18.20 -10.99 0.93
C PHE A 289 18.51 -9.65 0.27
N GLY A 290 19.05 -9.67 -0.96
CA GLY A 290 19.44 -8.49 -1.71
C GLY A 290 20.87 -8.03 -1.40
N PRO A 291 21.19 -6.74 -1.68
CA PRO A 291 22.52 -6.18 -1.42
C PRO A 291 22.88 -6.25 0.07
N GLU A 292 24.12 -6.64 0.35
CA GLU A 292 24.64 -6.76 1.71
C GLU A 292 24.94 -5.36 2.27
N VAL A 293 23.98 -4.86 3.04
CA VAL A 293 23.98 -3.55 3.71
C VAL A 293 23.53 -3.71 5.15
N PRO A 294 23.69 -2.70 6.02
CA PRO A 294 23.16 -2.77 7.38
C PRO A 294 21.68 -3.12 7.41
N ILE A 295 21.30 -4.06 8.25
CA ILE A 295 19.92 -4.50 8.44
C ILE A 295 19.18 -3.47 9.30
N ILE A 296 17.95 -3.13 8.91
CA ILE A 296 17.10 -2.20 9.63
C ILE A 296 15.98 -3.00 10.30
N ASP A 297 15.79 -2.82 11.60
CA ASP A 297 14.68 -3.39 12.36
C ASP A 297 13.70 -2.28 12.77
N LEU A 298 12.47 -2.40 12.33
CA LEU A 298 11.36 -1.55 12.76
C LEU A 298 10.72 -2.21 13.98
N VAL A 299 11.07 -1.75 15.19
CA VAL A 299 10.63 -2.35 16.45
C VAL A 299 9.22 -1.87 16.78
N MET A 300 8.31 -2.81 17.01
CA MET A 300 6.89 -2.55 17.28
C MET A 300 6.64 -2.38 18.79
N HIS A 301 5.45 -2.70 19.23
CA HIS A 301 4.97 -2.57 20.63
C HIS A 301 5.78 -3.36 21.67
N SER A 302 6.61 -4.31 21.25
CA SER A 302 7.51 -5.11 22.09
C SER A 302 8.86 -5.25 21.41
N GLU A 303 9.94 -5.32 22.17
CA GLU A 303 11.31 -5.51 21.67
C GLU A 303 11.49 -6.81 20.85
N ASP A 304 10.67 -7.83 21.13
CA ASP A 304 10.68 -9.12 20.42
C ASP A 304 9.83 -9.09 19.14
N VAL A 305 9.09 -8.01 18.91
CA VAL A 305 8.22 -7.84 17.74
C VAL A 305 8.79 -6.74 16.86
N PHE A 306 9.48 -7.13 15.82
CA PHE A 306 10.10 -6.20 14.88
C PHE A 306 9.95 -6.67 13.44
N TRP A 307 9.84 -5.71 12.53
CA TRP A 307 9.83 -5.94 11.09
C TRP A 307 11.24 -5.71 10.56
N LYS A 308 11.85 -6.80 10.09
CA LYS A 308 13.19 -6.77 9.54
C LYS A 308 13.16 -6.32 8.08
N VAL A 309 13.86 -5.23 7.77
CA VAL A 309 14.03 -4.68 6.43
C VAL A 309 15.42 -5.06 5.93
N TYR A 310 15.46 -6.02 5.02
CA TYR A 310 16.68 -6.51 4.39
C TYR A 310 17.16 -5.58 3.27
N GLY A 311 18.33 -5.84 2.72
CA GLY A 311 18.88 -5.08 1.59
C GLY A 311 17.96 -5.01 0.38
N SER A 312 17.25 -6.11 0.06
CA SER A 312 16.21 -6.13 -0.98
C SER A 312 15.10 -5.10 -0.77
N ASN A 313 14.78 -4.81 0.48
CA ASN A 313 13.70 -3.89 0.87
C ASN A 313 14.23 -2.50 1.26
N SER A 314 15.51 -2.37 1.64
CA SER A 314 16.09 -1.08 2.00
C SER A 314 16.77 -0.36 0.84
N MET A 315 17.22 -1.10 -0.19
CA MET A 315 18.03 -0.53 -1.28
C MET A 315 17.28 -0.54 -2.62
N VAL A 316 17.56 0.47 -3.43
CA VAL A 316 17.01 0.66 -4.78
C VAL A 316 18.18 0.71 -5.76
N LYS A 317 18.14 -0.12 -6.80
CA LYS A 317 19.15 -0.12 -7.87
C LYS A 317 18.80 0.96 -8.88
N VAL A 318 19.70 1.90 -9.10
CA VAL A 318 19.52 3.02 -10.01
C VAL A 318 20.74 3.20 -10.91
N GLU A 319 20.54 3.82 -12.08
CA GLU A 319 21.62 4.28 -12.93
C GLU A 319 21.95 5.73 -12.61
N GLY A 320 23.19 6.03 -12.30
CA GLY A 320 23.69 7.37 -12.05
C GLY A 320 23.89 8.19 -13.33
N GLU A 321 24.20 9.48 -13.18
CA GLU A 321 24.30 10.43 -14.29
C GLU A 321 25.39 10.09 -15.33
N ILE A 322 26.44 9.39 -14.93
CA ILE A 322 27.56 8.99 -15.81
C ILE A 322 27.49 7.50 -16.21
N GLY A 323 26.34 6.85 -15.98
CA GLY A 323 26.07 5.46 -16.37
C GLY A 323 26.56 4.41 -15.37
N GLU A 324 27.03 4.81 -14.19
CA GLU A 324 27.35 3.90 -13.09
C GLU A 324 26.09 3.31 -12.49
N ILE A 325 26.17 2.07 -12.02
CA ILE A 325 25.07 1.43 -11.30
C ILE A 325 25.27 1.64 -9.82
N LEU A 326 24.24 2.17 -9.16
CA LEU A 326 24.24 2.49 -7.74
C LEU A 326 23.16 1.71 -6.99
N TRP A 327 23.45 1.35 -5.75
CA TRP A 327 22.48 0.95 -4.75
C TRP A 327 22.20 2.13 -3.83
N CYS A 328 20.99 2.68 -3.89
CA CYS A 328 20.58 3.83 -3.09
C CYS A 328 19.62 3.41 -1.98
N LEU A 329 19.78 4.00 -0.80
CA LEU A 329 18.91 3.73 0.35
C LEU A 329 17.52 4.28 0.11
N GLY A 330 16.51 3.40 0.08
CA GLY A 330 15.10 3.69 -0.19
C GLY A 330 14.33 4.29 1.00
N PHE A 331 15.01 5.17 1.75
CA PHE A 331 14.45 5.97 2.82
C PHE A 331 14.73 7.44 2.50
N VAL A 332 13.72 8.28 2.57
CA VAL A 332 13.83 9.68 2.13
C VAL A 332 13.32 10.65 3.20
N ASP A 333 13.83 11.87 3.18
CA ASP A 333 13.40 12.94 4.09
C ASP A 333 11.96 13.37 3.75
N GLY A 334 11.06 13.23 4.71
CA GLY A 334 9.65 13.64 4.62
C GLY A 334 9.40 15.09 4.98
N GLY A 335 10.42 15.81 5.44
CA GLY A 335 10.34 17.21 5.89
C GLY A 335 9.98 17.34 7.37
N ASP A 336 10.19 18.55 7.90
CA ASP A 336 9.92 18.90 9.31
C ASP A 336 8.44 19.07 9.64
N GLU A 337 7.61 19.27 8.62
CA GLU A 337 6.16 19.45 8.78
C GLU A 337 5.36 18.23 8.35
N ALA A 338 6.01 17.08 8.27
CA ALA A 338 5.35 15.83 7.91
C ALA A 338 4.25 15.50 8.93
N ARG A 339 2.99 15.38 8.47
CA ARG A 339 1.87 15.02 9.34
C ARG A 339 2.08 13.66 10.01
N THR A 340 2.55 12.67 9.26
CA THR A 340 2.90 11.34 9.79
C THR A 340 4.41 11.23 9.82
N SER A 341 4.96 10.92 10.98
CA SER A 341 6.41 10.92 11.18
C SER A 341 7.13 9.82 10.42
N VAL A 342 6.48 8.66 10.23
CA VAL A 342 7.02 7.54 9.46
C VAL A 342 5.94 7.03 8.52
N VAL A 343 6.21 7.03 7.22
CA VAL A 343 5.34 6.41 6.23
C VAL A 343 6.10 5.26 5.58
N ILE A 344 5.76 4.02 5.93
CA ILE A 344 6.37 2.83 5.32
C ILE A 344 5.88 2.71 3.89
N GLY A 345 6.81 2.80 2.93
CA GLY A 345 6.54 2.81 1.50
C GLY A 345 6.47 1.43 0.85
N GLY A 346 6.10 1.42 -0.43
CA GLY A 346 5.95 0.20 -1.24
C GLY A 346 7.21 -0.64 -1.25
N LYS A 347 8.39 -0.02 -1.42
CA LYS A 347 9.68 -0.71 -1.44
C LYS A 347 9.95 -1.56 -0.20
N GLN A 348 9.60 -1.06 0.97
CA GLN A 348 9.79 -1.80 2.22
C GLN A 348 8.78 -2.94 2.39
N MET A 349 7.65 -2.87 1.69
CA MET A 349 6.59 -3.89 1.73
C MET A 349 6.76 -5.00 0.67
N GLU A 350 7.66 -4.82 -0.33
CA GLU A 350 7.95 -5.86 -1.33
C GLU A 350 8.39 -7.16 -0.65
N ASP A 351 7.98 -8.30 -1.20
CA ASP A 351 8.28 -9.64 -0.70
C ASP A 351 8.04 -9.82 0.81
N ASN A 352 7.02 -9.13 1.30
CA ASN A 352 6.44 -9.33 2.62
C ASN A 352 4.96 -9.68 2.48
N LEU A 353 4.54 -10.76 3.14
CA LEU A 353 3.12 -11.04 3.32
C LEU A 353 2.59 -10.14 4.44
N LEU A 354 1.63 -9.30 4.10
CA LEU A 354 0.98 -8.35 5.01
C LEU A 354 -0.49 -8.70 5.15
N GLN A 355 -0.91 -9.19 6.31
CA GLN A 355 -2.30 -9.55 6.60
C GLN A 355 -2.94 -8.49 7.47
N PHE A 356 -4.00 -7.88 6.97
CA PHE A 356 -4.83 -6.89 7.68
C PHE A 356 -6.05 -7.59 8.26
N ASP A 357 -5.98 -7.96 9.52
CA ASP A 357 -7.07 -8.56 10.29
C ASP A 357 -7.83 -7.44 11.01
N LEU A 358 -8.86 -6.92 10.36
CA LEU A 358 -9.62 -5.78 10.86
C LEU A 358 -10.62 -6.18 11.94
N VAL A 359 -10.87 -7.48 12.10
CA VAL A 359 -11.72 -8.00 13.18
C VAL A 359 -10.99 -7.99 14.51
N ASN A 360 -9.71 -8.39 14.49
CA ASN A 360 -8.85 -8.40 15.67
C ASN A 360 -7.95 -7.16 15.77
N GLU A 361 -8.17 -6.16 14.90
CA GLU A 361 -7.44 -4.90 14.87
C GLU A 361 -5.91 -5.05 14.89
N ARG A 362 -5.39 -5.93 14.01
CA ARG A 362 -3.96 -6.24 13.97
C ARG A 362 -3.44 -6.39 12.54
N LEU A 363 -2.15 -6.11 12.37
CA LEU A 363 -1.36 -6.40 11.18
C LEU A 363 -0.50 -7.63 11.44
N GLY A 364 -0.65 -8.66 10.62
CA GLY A 364 0.30 -9.75 10.51
C GLY A 364 1.32 -9.45 9.41
N PHE A 365 2.59 -9.69 9.65
CA PHE A 365 3.64 -9.50 8.65
C PHE A 365 4.70 -10.60 8.74
N SER A 366 5.23 -10.99 7.58
CA SER A 366 6.32 -11.97 7.47
C SER A 366 7.07 -11.73 6.16
N SER A 367 8.41 -11.71 6.21
CA SER A 367 9.23 -11.71 4.99
C SER A 367 9.15 -13.06 4.30
N VAL A 368 8.66 -13.09 3.05
CA VAL A 368 8.60 -14.35 2.29
C VAL A 368 10.01 -14.83 1.89
N LEU A 369 10.97 -13.91 1.78
CA LEU A 369 12.38 -14.25 1.53
C LEU A 369 12.98 -15.12 2.63
N ALA A 370 12.56 -14.95 3.89
CA ALA A 370 12.99 -15.81 5.00
C ALA A 370 12.53 -17.26 4.82
N HIS A 371 11.53 -17.49 3.98
CA HIS A 371 11.00 -18.82 3.63
C HIS A 371 11.40 -19.27 2.22
N GLN A 372 12.42 -18.64 1.64
CA GLN A 372 12.99 -18.96 0.33
C GLN A 372 11.97 -18.92 -0.81
N THR A 373 11.09 -17.92 -0.80
CA THR A 373 10.09 -17.69 -1.85
C THR A 373 9.94 -16.19 -2.11
N PHE A 374 9.21 -15.83 -3.17
CA PHE A 374 8.91 -14.47 -3.58
C PHE A 374 7.40 -14.29 -3.78
N CYS A 375 6.92 -13.05 -3.64
CA CYS A 375 5.50 -12.74 -3.88
C CYS A 375 5.03 -13.05 -5.31
N VAL A 376 5.93 -13.04 -6.28
CA VAL A 376 5.66 -13.39 -7.69
C VAL A 376 5.45 -14.89 -7.92
N GLU A 377 5.79 -15.72 -6.95
CA GLU A 377 5.71 -17.19 -7.08
C GLU A 377 4.34 -17.75 -6.73
N PHE A 378 3.37 -16.90 -6.37
CA PHE A 378 2.00 -17.37 -6.19
C PHE A 378 1.45 -17.93 -7.51
N ASN A 379 0.88 -19.12 -7.44
CA ASN A 379 0.39 -19.79 -8.63
C ASN A 379 -0.98 -19.25 -9.08
N PHE A 380 -0.97 -18.46 -10.16
CA PHE A 380 -2.18 -17.93 -10.79
C PHE A 380 -2.79 -18.89 -11.83
N THR A 381 -2.19 -20.05 -12.09
CA THR A 381 -2.77 -21.05 -13.00
C THR A 381 -3.79 -21.92 -12.28
N ASP A 382 -4.83 -22.34 -12.99
CA ASP A 382 -5.82 -23.25 -12.46
C ASP A 382 -5.14 -24.57 -12.02
N GLY A 383 -5.42 -25.01 -10.80
CA GLY A 383 -4.78 -26.18 -10.15
C GLY A 383 -5.03 -27.53 -10.80
N TYR A 384 -5.47 -27.56 -12.05
CA TYR A 384 -5.64 -28.79 -12.83
C TYR A 384 -4.46 -28.93 -13.82
N MET A 385 -3.38 -29.53 -13.37
CA MET A 385 -2.47 -30.32 -14.19
C MET A 385 -2.45 -31.75 -13.72
#